data_13cfeadac925f7ca8d3845389d54503b
#
_entry.id   13cfeadac925f7ca8d3845389d54503b
#
_cell.length_a   1.000
_cell.length_b   1.000
_cell.length_c   1.000
_cell.angle_alpha   90.00
_cell.angle_beta   90.00
_cell.angle_gamma   90.00
#
_symmetry.space_group_name_H-M   'P 1'
#
loop_
_entity.id
_entity.type
_entity.pdbx_description
1 polymer ?
#
loop_
_entity_poly.entity_id
_entity_poly.type
_entity_poly.pdbx_seq_one_letter_code
_entity_poly.pdbx_strand_id
1 'polypeptide(L)'
;MRRAVIGLGVSLLALVAVLAASAATSATRFEVALKGSNESPAAPASNKGRVELTLNAKTGKVCWEFKLARIDGKPNQAHIHKGKRGVSGNVVVPLGAGYKRQGCTTASKALVRSILKSPARFYVNVHNAKHPLGAMRGQL
;
A
#
# COMPACT_ATOMS: atom_id res chain seq x y z
N MET A 1 58.16 15.18 -59.66
CA MET A 1 56.82 14.60 -59.46
C MET A 1 56.70 14.23 -57.97
N ARG A 2 55.92 15.01 -57.19
CA ARG A 2 55.72 14.79 -55.74
C ARG A 2 54.27 14.31 -55.57
N ARG A 3 54.07 13.08 -55.08
CA ARG A 3 52.74 12.53 -54.78
C ARG A 3 52.34 12.92 -53.38
N ALA A 4 51.22 13.64 -53.23
CA ALA A 4 50.61 13.96 -51.97
C ALA A 4 49.76 12.78 -51.50
N VAL A 5 49.99 12.30 -50.28
CA VAL A 5 49.18 11.25 -49.60
C VAL A 5 48.19 11.98 -48.70
N ILE A 6 46.92 11.89 -49.03
CA ILE A 6 45.83 12.41 -48.22
C ILE A 6 45.45 11.33 -47.20
N GLY A 7 45.78 11.60 -45.92
CA GLY A 7 45.36 10.72 -44.81
C GLY A 7 43.91 11.00 -44.45
N LEU A 8 43.04 9.96 -44.58
CA LEU A 8 41.67 10.00 -44.07
C LEU A 8 41.68 9.70 -42.55
N GLY A 9 41.46 10.74 -41.75
CA GLY A 9 41.24 10.58 -40.30
C GLY A 9 39.83 10.11 -40.02
N VAL A 10 39.68 8.88 -39.54
CA VAL A 10 38.41 8.35 -39.08
C VAL A 10 38.23 8.74 -37.59
N SER A 11 37.39 9.75 -37.35
CA SER A 11 36.98 10.14 -35.98
C SER A 11 35.95 9.15 -35.45
N LEU A 12 36.35 8.31 -34.50
CA LEU A 12 35.46 7.42 -33.77
C LEU A 12 34.70 8.26 -32.71
N LEU A 13 33.43 8.61 -32.96
CA LEU A 13 32.55 9.15 -31.93
C LEU A 13 32.13 8.01 -31.01
N ALA A 14 32.65 7.96 -29.79
CA ALA A 14 32.19 7.05 -28.76
C ALA A 14 30.82 7.55 -28.22
N LEU A 15 29.77 6.82 -28.55
CA LEU A 15 28.41 7.04 -28.02
C LEU A 15 28.37 6.52 -26.56
N VAL A 16 28.46 7.42 -25.59
CA VAL A 16 28.27 7.07 -24.18
C VAL A 16 26.76 6.92 -23.92
N ALA A 17 26.28 5.70 -23.89
CA ALA A 17 24.92 5.40 -23.45
C ALA A 17 24.81 5.57 -21.94
N VAL A 18 24.19 6.66 -21.48
CA VAL A 18 23.83 6.86 -20.09
C VAL A 18 22.62 5.98 -19.79
N LEU A 19 22.85 4.83 -19.17
CA LEU A 19 21.81 3.98 -18.57
C LEU A 19 21.24 4.74 -17.38
N ALA A 20 20.11 5.42 -17.57
CA ALA A 20 19.30 5.93 -16.47
C ALA A 20 18.74 4.73 -15.69
N ALA A 21 19.41 4.33 -14.60
CA ALA A 21 18.88 3.37 -13.65
C ALA A 21 17.61 3.99 -13.04
N SER A 22 16.44 3.57 -13.52
CA SER A 22 15.16 3.87 -12.88
C SER A 22 15.23 3.30 -11.47
N ALA A 23 15.38 4.16 -10.46
CA ALA A 23 15.27 3.77 -9.07
C ALA A 23 13.84 3.26 -8.86
N ALA A 24 13.67 1.94 -8.96
CA ALA A 24 12.40 1.28 -8.67
C ALA A 24 11.95 1.77 -7.29
N THR A 25 10.83 2.46 -7.24
CA THR A 25 10.23 2.92 -5.99
C THR A 25 9.98 1.69 -5.14
N SER A 26 10.68 1.58 -4.00
CA SER A 26 10.61 0.44 -3.09
C SER A 26 9.28 0.41 -2.31
N ALA A 27 8.18 0.72 -2.98
CA ALA A 27 6.83 0.70 -2.47
C ALA A 27 6.16 -0.61 -2.89
N THR A 28 5.59 -1.31 -1.92
CA THR A 28 4.82 -2.54 -2.15
C THR A 28 3.34 -2.20 -2.12
N ARG A 29 2.58 -2.72 -3.10
CA ARG A 29 1.14 -2.53 -3.21
C ARG A 29 0.40 -3.81 -2.81
N PHE A 30 -0.67 -3.64 -2.04
CA PHE A 30 -1.64 -4.67 -1.69
C PHE A 30 -3.01 -4.26 -2.21
N GLU A 31 -3.76 -5.21 -2.74
CA GLU A 31 -5.18 -5.09 -2.98
C GLU A 31 -5.90 -6.05 -2.03
N VAL A 32 -6.67 -5.51 -1.09
CA VAL A 32 -7.27 -6.25 0.01
C VAL A 32 -8.78 -6.22 -0.11
N ALA A 33 -9.40 -7.38 -0.28
CA ALA A 33 -10.85 -7.52 -0.22
C ALA A 33 -11.35 -7.41 1.23
N LEU A 34 -12.33 -6.53 1.46
CA LEU A 34 -12.95 -6.27 2.75
C LEU A 34 -14.33 -6.93 2.81
N LYS A 35 -14.60 -7.67 3.87
CA LYS A 35 -15.88 -8.35 4.11
C LYS A 35 -16.30 -8.20 5.56
N GLY A 36 -17.61 -7.97 5.80
CA GLY A 36 -18.18 -7.92 7.15
C GLY A 36 -18.07 -9.26 7.86
N SER A 37 -18.27 -10.37 7.14
CA SER A 37 -18.13 -11.74 7.69
C SER A 37 -16.72 -12.08 8.18
N ASN A 38 -15.70 -11.29 7.80
CA ASN A 38 -14.33 -11.48 8.30
C ASN A 38 -14.09 -10.80 9.65
N GLU A 39 -15.01 -9.95 10.12
CA GLU A 39 -14.88 -9.30 11.43
C GLU A 39 -15.02 -10.29 12.61
N SER A 40 -14.53 -9.87 13.77
CA SER A 40 -14.65 -10.65 15.00
C SER A 40 -15.03 -9.70 16.16
N PRO A 41 -16.31 -9.71 16.60
CA PRO A 41 -17.43 -10.51 16.10
C PRO A 41 -17.80 -10.16 14.65
N ALA A 42 -18.43 -11.09 13.93
CA ALA A 42 -18.82 -10.90 12.54
C ALA A 42 -19.81 -9.75 12.37
N ALA A 43 -19.59 -8.91 11.37
CA ALA A 43 -20.51 -7.88 10.91
C ALA A 43 -21.35 -8.41 9.71
N PRO A 44 -22.38 -7.68 9.24
CA PRO A 44 -23.24 -8.15 8.15
C PRO A 44 -22.43 -8.60 6.92
N ALA A 45 -22.74 -9.79 6.41
CA ALA A 45 -22.08 -10.34 5.22
C ALA A 45 -22.30 -9.48 3.94
N SER A 46 -23.32 -8.62 3.96
CA SER A 46 -23.57 -7.65 2.89
C SER A 46 -22.52 -6.51 2.85
N ASN A 47 -21.81 -6.25 3.95
CA ASN A 47 -20.73 -5.27 3.99
C ASN A 47 -19.53 -5.77 3.16
N LYS A 48 -19.24 -5.09 2.08
CA LYS A 48 -18.21 -5.48 1.10
C LYS A 48 -17.49 -4.25 0.54
N GLY A 49 -16.21 -4.42 0.27
CA GLY A 49 -15.39 -3.43 -0.38
C GLY A 49 -14.00 -3.97 -0.67
N ARG A 50 -13.12 -3.07 -1.07
CA ARG A 50 -11.68 -3.32 -1.19
C ARG A 50 -10.91 -2.08 -0.79
N VAL A 51 -9.67 -2.27 -0.45
CA VAL A 51 -8.70 -1.19 -0.26
C VAL A 51 -7.44 -1.52 -1.02
N GLU A 52 -6.90 -0.52 -1.69
CA GLU A 52 -5.54 -0.54 -2.22
C GLU A 52 -4.64 0.15 -1.22
N LEU A 53 -3.58 -0.55 -0.78
CA LEU A 53 -2.56 -0.03 0.12
C LEU A 53 -1.23 0.04 -0.62
N THR A 54 -0.49 1.13 -0.44
CA THR A 54 0.89 1.25 -0.90
C THR A 54 1.78 1.56 0.30
N LEU A 55 2.74 0.68 0.59
CA LEU A 55 3.66 0.77 1.72
C LEU A 55 5.09 0.95 1.24
N ASN A 56 5.79 1.95 1.80
CA ASN A 56 7.19 2.22 1.48
C ASN A 56 8.06 2.09 2.74
N ALA A 57 8.86 1.02 2.82
CA ALA A 57 9.71 0.73 3.97
C ALA A 57 10.90 1.70 4.14
N LYS A 58 11.30 2.40 3.07
CA LYS A 58 12.40 3.39 3.14
C LYS A 58 11.95 4.70 3.77
N THR A 59 10.71 5.11 3.50
CA THR A 59 10.16 6.38 3.98
C THR A 59 9.21 6.23 5.16
N GLY A 60 8.63 5.03 5.38
CA GLY A 60 7.55 4.79 6.33
C GLY A 60 6.17 5.21 5.80
N LYS A 61 6.08 5.64 4.54
CA LYS A 61 4.83 6.13 3.95
C LYS A 61 3.85 4.98 3.74
N VAL A 62 2.59 5.20 4.15
CA VAL A 62 1.45 4.30 3.98
C VAL A 62 0.34 5.09 3.31
N CYS A 63 -0.02 4.72 2.08
CA CYS A 63 -1.10 5.33 1.33
C CYS A 63 -2.23 4.32 1.11
N TRP A 64 -3.48 4.82 1.00
CA TRP A 64 -4.65 3.97 0.80
C TRP A 64 -5.67 4.60 -0.14
N GLU A 65 -6.45 3.74 -0.80
CA GLU A 65 -7.68 4.09 -1.48
C GLU A 65 -8.73 3.02 -1.23
N PHE A 66 -9.84 3.39 -0.57
CA PHE A 66 -11.01 2.52 -0.34
C PHE A 66 -12.00 2.62 -1.50
N LYS A 67 -12.53 1.47 -1.91
CA LYS A 67 -13.66 1.33 -2.82
C LYS A 67 -14.71 0.45 -2.13
N LEU A 68 -15.59 1.10 -1.33
CA LEU A 68 -16.64 0.41 -0.58
C LEU A 68 -17.83 0.18 -1.52
N ALA A 69 -18.18 -1.08 -1.77
CA ALA A 69 -19.31 -1.43 -2.63
C ALA A 69 -20.63 -1.38 -1.83
N ARG A 70 -20.61 -1.81 -0.57
CA ARG A 70 -21.75 -1.76 0.35
C ARG A 70 -21.26 -1.73 1.80
N ILE A 71 -21.86 -0.87 2.60
CA ILE A 71 -21.65 -0.80 4.05
C ILE A 71 -22.95 -0.39 4.74
N ASP A 72 -23.29 -1.09 5.82
CA ASP A 72 -24.44 -0.76 6.66
C ASP A 72 -24.09 0.40 7.61
N GLY A 73 -24.40 1.62 7.19
CA GLY A 73 -24.09 2.85 7.90
C GLY A 73 -22.88 3.60 7.34
N LYS A 74 -22.74 4.85 7.76
CA LYS A 74 -21.66 5.75 7.29
C LYS A 74 -20.33 5.37 7.93
N PRO A 75 -19.25 5.12 7.16
CA PRO A 75 -17.93 4.86 7.72
C PRO A 75 -17.41 6.08 8.49
N ASN A 76 -16.75 5.85 9.62
CA ASN A 76 -16.21 6.91 10.48
C ASN A 76 -14.71 6.75 10.80
N GLN A 77 -14.17 5.53 10.71
CA GLN A 77 -12.74 5.27 10.95
C GLN A 77 -12.26 4.11 10.06
N ALA A 78 -10.94 4.06 9.82
CA ALA A 78 -10.27 2.94 9.19
C ALA A 78 -8.84 2.81 9.73
N HIS A 79 -8.37 1.57 9.92
CA HIS A 79 -7.07 1.30 10.53
C HIS A 79 -6.38 0.08 9.89
N ILE A 80 -5.05 0.01 10.05
CA ILE A 80 -4.32 -1.25 10.00
C ILE A 80 -4.14 -1.74 11.43
N HIS A 81 -4.46 -3.01 11.67
CA HIS A 81 -4.33 -3.69 12.96
C HIS A 81 -3.28 -4.81 12.86
N LYS A 82 -2.69 -5.17 14.00
CA LYS A 82 -1.84 -6.35 14.13
C LYS A 82 -2.67 -7.50 14.69
N GLY A 83 -2.95 -8.49 13.86
CA GLY A 83 -3.73 -9.69 14.22
C GLY A 83 -3.80 -10.67 13.06
N LYS A 84 -3.84 -11.96 13.36
CA LYS A 84 -4.11 -13.02 12.40
C LYS A 84 -5.60 -13.01 12.01
N ARG A 85 -5.94 -13.72 10.94
CA ARG A 85 -7.35 -13.95 10.55
C ARG A 85 -8.18 -14.44 11.74
N GLY A 86 -9.36 -13.83 11.94
CA GLY A 86 -10.29 -14.17 13.02
C GLY A 86 -9.90 -13.64 14.41
N VAL A 87 -8.75 -12.99 14.56
CA VAL A 87 -8.28 -12.44 15.84
C VAL A 87 -8.36 -10.91 15.78
N SER A 88 -9.03 -10.32 16.78
CA SER A 88 -9.00 -8.87 16.99
C SER A 88 -7.68 -8.45 17.63
N GLY A 89 -7.03 -7.47 17.05
CA GLY A 89 -5.74 -6.97 17.52
C GLY A 89 -5.71 -5.45 17.62
N ASN A 90 -4.62 -4.93 18.17
CA ASN A 90 -4.46 -3.50 18.38
C ASN A 90 -4.26 -2.73 17.06
N VAL A 91 -4.75 -1.49 17.01
CA VAL A 91 -4.46 -0.54 15.95
C VAL A 91 -2.95 -0.27 15.93
N VAL A 92 -2.35 -0.37 14.74
CA VAL A 92 -0.93 -0.05 14.53
C VAL A 92 -0.73 1.12 13.56
N VAL A 93 -1.67 1.35 12.63
CA VAL A 93 -1.65 2.52 11.73
C VAL A 93 -3.07 3.06 11.59
N PRO A 94 -3.37 4.25 12.12
CA PRO A 94 -4.60 4.97 11.77
C PRO A 94 -4.54 5.44 10.31
N LEU A 95 -5.60 5.20 9.54
CA LEU A 95 -5.73 5.65 8.16
C LEU A 95 -6.50 6.98 8.10
N GLY A 96 -5.93 8.01 8.75
CA GLY A 96 -6.48 9.35 8.92
C GLY A 96 -7.05 9.59 10.32
N ALA A 97 -7.38 10.85 10.64
CA ALA A 97 -8.02 11.26 11.89
C ALA A 97 -9.52 10.87 11.97
N GLY A 98 -10.07 10.33 10.92
CA GLY A 98 -11.40 9.77 10.73
C GLY A 98 -11.39 9.04 9.40
N TYR A 99 -12.55 8.51 8.97
CA TYR A 99 -12.59 7.84 7.67
C TYR A 99 -12.30 8.83 6.53
N LYS A 100 -11.31 8.49 5.73
CA LYS A 100 -11.01 9.13 4.44
C LYS A 100 -10.96 8.05 3.36
N ARG A 101 -11.70 8.27 2.27
CA ARG A 101 -11.71 7.33 1.13
C ARG A 101 -10.31 7.08 0.59
N GLN A 102 -9.45 8.09 0.59
CA GLN A 102 -8.06 8.00 0.16
C GLN A 102 -7.19 8.95 0.97
N GLY A 103 -5.92 8.61 1.09
CA GLY A 103 -4.95 9.45 1.78
C GLY A 103 -3.62 8.75 1.98
N CYS A 104 -2.73 9.42 2.67
CA CYS A 104 -1.45 8.87 3.11
C CYS A 104 -1.17 9.30 4.55
N THR A 105 -0.44 8.46 5.27
CA THR A 105 0.14 8.73 6.58
C THR A 105 1.57 8.22 6.64
N THR A 106 2.25 8.46 7.74
CA THR A 106 3.60 7.93 7.99
C THR A 106 3.56 7.07 9.24
N ALA A 107 4.10 5.86 9.15
CA ALA A 107 4.37 4.95 10.26
C ALA A 107 5.88 4.79 10.45
N SER A 108 6.31 4.16 11.54
CA SER A 108 7.72 3.86 11.69
C SER A 108 8.21 2.91 10.59
N LYS A 109 9.41 3.13 10.07
CA LYS A 109 10.02 2.26 9.05
C LYS A 109 10.11 0.80 9.51
N ALA A 110 10.31 0.58 10.82
CA ALA A 110 10.35 -0.75 11.42
C ALA A 110 8.99 -1.44 11.34
N LEU A 111 7.89 -0.73 11.62
CA LEU A 111 6.53 -1.26 11.50
C LEU A 111 6.20 -1.59 10.04
N VAL A 112 6.49 -0.69 9.10
CA VAL A 112 6.25 -0.95 7.67
C VAL A 112 7.03 -2.18 7.20
N ARG A 113 8.30 -2.33 7.59
CA ARG A 113 9.08 -3.55 7.30
C ARG A 113 8.45 -4.80 7.92
N SER A 114 7.92 -4.71 9.15
CA SER A 114 7.23 -5.83 9.81
C SER A 114 5.98 -6.27 9.05
N ILE A 115 5.17 -5.30 8.57
CA ILE A 115 4.00 -5.58 7.74
C ILE A 115 4.42 -6.27 6.44
N LEU A 116 5.40 -5.72 5.73
CA LEU A 116 5.89 -6.29 4.47
C LEU A 116 6.49 -7.69 4.63
N LYS A 117 7.15 -7.97 5.76
CA LYS A 117 7.74 -9.30 6.05
C LYS A 117 6.69 -10.35 6.37
N SER A 118 5.60 -9.97 7.02
CA SER A 118 4.58 -10.91 7.52
C SER A 118 3.17 -10.33 7.37
N PRO A 119 2.70 -10.04 6.14
CA PRO A 119 1.43 -9.34 5.91
C PRO A 119 0.24 -10.11 6.51
N ALA A 120 0.22 -11.44 6.47
CA ALA A 120 -0.82 -12.26 7.05
C ALA A 120 -1.02 -12.09 8.59
N ARG A 121 -0.15 -11.32 9.25
CA ARG A 121 -0.30 -10.94 10.67
C ARG A 121 -0.93 -9.58 10.86
N PHE A 122 -1.39 -8.94 9.80
CA PHE A 122 -2.00 -7.61 9.81
C PHE A 122 -3.27 -7.62 8.97
N TYR A 123 -4.22 -6.79 9.35
CA TYR A 123 -5.46 -6.61 8.60
C TYR A 123 -5.86 -5.14 8.55
N VAL A 124 -6.61 -4.78 7.51
CA VAL A 124 -7.29 -3.48 7.43
C VAL A 124 -8.73 -3.67 7.82
N ASN A 125 -9.30 -2.73 8.57
CA ASN A 125 -10.73 -2.66 8.78
C ASN A 125 -11.28 -1.24 8.62
N VAL A 126 -12.60 -1.18 8.44
CA VAL A 126 -13.42 0.03 8.42
C VAL A 126 -14.46 -0.09 9.51
N HIS A 127 -14.66 0.98 10.26
CA HIS A 127 -15.65 1.08 11.34
C HIS A 127 -16.78 2.04 10.98
N ASN A 128 -17.90 1.92 11.68
CA ASN A 128 -18.96 2.91 11.72
C ASN A 128 -19.68 2.88 13.08
N ALA A 129 -20.68 3.76 13.28
CA ALA A 129 -21.41 3.84 14.54
C ALA A 129 -22.21 2.57 14.86
N LYS A 130 -22.67 1.83 13.85
CA LYS A 130 -23.39 0.56 14.06
C LYS A 130 -22.46 -0.61 14.40
N HIS A 131 -21.22 -0.55 13.91
CA HIS A 131 -20.21 -1.59 14.08
C HIS A 131 -18.91 -0.95 14.60
N PRO A 132 -18.88 -0.54 15.86
CA PRO A 132 -17.71 0.16 16.45
C PRO A 132 -16.49 -0.76 16.59
N LEU A 133 -16.66 -2.08 16.61
CA LEU A 133 -15.57 -3.05 16.63
C LEU A 133 -15.05 -3.41 15.22
N GLY A 134 -15.80 -3.03 14.18
CA GLY A 134 -15.46 -3.24 12.78
C GLY A 134 -16.68 -3.57 11.93
N ALA A 135 -16.86 -2.87 10.83
CA ALA A 135 -17.94 -3.09 9.86
C ALA A 135 -17.51 -4.03 8.73
N MET A 136 -16.26 -4.04 8.37
CA MET A 136 -15.64 -4.95 7.40
C MET A 136 -14.13 -4.96 7.54
N ARG A 137 -13.49 -6.13 7.37
CA ARG A 137 -12.04 -6.25 7.35
C ARG A 137 -11.52 -7.18 6.25
N GLY A 138 -10.25 -7.01 5.93
CA GLY A 138 -9.48 -7.89 5.06
C GLY A 138 -8.06 -8.09 5.59
N GLN A 139 -7.55 -9.30 5.47
CA GLN A 139 -6.16 -9.65 5.80
C GLN A 139 -5.22 -9.16 4.71
N LEU A 140 -4.03 -8.65 5.08
CA LEU A 140 -3.00 -8.27 4.12
C LEU A 140 -2.31 -9.49 3.52
#